data_38b8d70161305789af071886b80b820c
#
_entry.id   38b8d70161305789af071886b80b820c
#
_cell.length_a   1.000
_cell.length_b   1.000
_cell.length_c   1.000
_cell.angle_alpha   90.00
_cell.angle_beta   90.00
_cell.angle_gamma   90.00
#
_symmetry.space_group_name_H-M   'P 1'
#
loop_
_entity.id
_entity.type
_entity.pdbx_description
1 polymer ?
#
loop_
_entity_poly.entity_id
_entity_poly.type
_entity_poly.pdbx_seq_one_letter_code
_entity_poly.pdbx_strand_id
1 'polypeptide(L)'
;MKAVICGANGAMGKLICGILGEEVVGKVSIDGENGVPKTFDELGTVEADVVVDFSHHTAISGVLAYAKKIGAAAVIGTTGHTEEEKALIYAAAREIPVFFSGNMSLGIAVLCRLAKEAAKYFPDADIEIVEAHHNRKVDAPSGTALMLFNAVKEVRPNAWANCGRSGECKRTKDEIGISALRMGTVVGVHEVILHTGTQQLTLKHEAVTRAMLADGAVDAARFMLGKPTGLYNMESILG
;
A
#
# COMPACT_ATOMS: atom_id res chain seq x y z
N MET A 1 -13.76 10.61 14.39
CA MET A 1 -13.95 10.13 12.99
C MET A 1 -15.05 9.09 12.97
N LYS A 2 -15.94 9.13 11.98
CA LYS A 2 -16.94 8.07 11.73
C LYS A 2 -16.53 7.29 10.48
N ALA A 3 -16.35 5.98 10.59
CA ALA A 3 -15.84 5.15 9.51
C ALA A 3 -16.80 4.01 9.13
N VAL A 4 -16.95 3.77 7.83
CA VAL A 4 -17.58 2.55 7.29
C VAL A 4 -16.49 1.64 6.77
N ILE A 5 -16.50 0.35 7.18
CA ILE A 5 -15.49 -0.63 6.80
C ILE A 5 -16.07 -1.64 5.82
N CYS A 6 -15.51 -1.69 4.61
CA CYS A 6 -15.79 -2.70 3.60
C CYS A 6 -14.76 -3.83 3.69
N GLY A 7 -15.23 -5.08 3.70
CA GLY A 7 -14.42 -6.25 4.00
C GLY A 7 -14.22 -6.48 5.50
N ALA A 8 -15.17 -6.05 6.34
CA ALA A 8 -15.07 -6.01 7.81
C ALA A 8 -14.78 -7.38 8.45
N ASN A 9 -15.24 -8.48 7.87
CA ASN A 9 -15.00 -9.85 8.38
C ASN A 9 -13.64 -10.43 7.93
N GLY A 10 -12.97 -9.79 6.98
CA GLY A 10 -11.64 -10.17 6.52
C GLY A 10 -10.55 -9.91 7.58
N ALA A 11 -9.35 -10.45 7.35
CA ALA A 11 -8.23 -10.30 8.28
C ALA A 11 -7.86 -8.83 8.55
N MET A 12 -7.80 -7.99 7.52
CA MET A 12 -7.52 -6.57 7.65
C MET A 12 -8.71 -5.81 8.24
N GLY A 13 -9.93 -6.09 7.77
CA GLY A 13 -11.13 -5.45 8.30
C GLY A 13 -11.31 -5.64 9.80
N LYS A 14 -11.05 -6.84 10.32
CA LYS A 14 -11.10 -7.13 11.77
C LYS A 14 -10.07 -6.31 12.56
N LEU A 15 -8.84 -6.19 12.05
CA LEU A 15 -7.79 -5.38 12.69
C LEU A 15 -8.19 -3.90 12.70
N ILE A 16 -8.63 -3.36 11.58
CA ILE A 16 -9.06 -1.97 11.45
C ILE A 16 -10.26 -1.68 12.37
N CYS A 17 -11.27 -2.56 12.39
CA CYS A 17 -12.40 -2.46 13.32
C CYS A 17 -11.95 -2.49 14.77
N GLY A 18 -10.96 -3.31 15.13
CA GLY A 18 -10.40 -3.39 16.48
C GLY A 18 -9.68 -2.11 16.88
N ILE A 19 -8.94 -1.47 15.98
CA ILE A 19 -8.23 -0.21 16.26
C ILE A 19 -9.23 0.95 16.39
N LEU A 20 -10.21 1.03 15.49
CA LEU A 20 -11.17 2.15 15.46
C LEU A 20 -12.27 2.05 16.54
N GLY A 21 -12.61 0.83 16.98
CA GLY A 21 -13.61 0.63 18.04
C GLY A 21 -14.94 1.32 17.73
N GLU A 22 -15.37 2.26 18.58
CA GLU A 22 -16.62 3.00 18.44
C GLU A 22 -16.69 3.98 17.26
N GLU A 23 -15.56 4.30 16.65
CA GLU A 23 -15.51 5.11 15.42
C GLU A 23 -16.10 4.36 14.21
N VAL A 24 -16.28 3.02 14.28
CA VAL A 24 -16.90 2.23 13.22
C VAL A 24 -18.41 2.33 13.30
N VAL A 25 -19.01 3.10 12.40
CA VAL A 25 -20.46 3.34 12.34
C VAL A 25 -21.19 2.44 11.34
N GLY A 26 -20.45 1.71 10.49
CA GLY A 26 -21.02 0.77 9.52
C GLY A 26 -19.99 -0.27 9.10
N LYS A 27 -20.48 -1.46 8.77
CA LYS A 27 -19.67 -2.60 8.30
C LYS A 27 -20.36 -3.25 7.12
N VAL A 28 -19.57 -3.66 6.11
CA VAL A 28 -20.05 -4.46 4.98
C VAL A 28 -19.05 -5.59 4.74
N SER A 29 -19.55 -6.82 4.51
CA SER A 29 -18.71 -7.96 4.16
C SER A 29 -19.51 -8.99 3.36
N ILE A 30 -18.96 -9.42 2.22
CA ILE A 30 -19.66 -10.28 1.25
C ILE A 30 -20.14 -11.62 1.84
N ASP A 31 -19.49 -12.11 2.88
CA ASP A 31 -19.87 -13.35 3.57
C ASP A 31 -21.15 -13.21 4.42
N GLY A 32 -21.47 -11.99 4.86
CA GLY A 32 -22.62 -11.71 5.73
C GLY A 32 -22.54 -12.37 7.11
N GLU A 33 -21.38 -12.86 7.50
CA GLU A 33 -21.20 -13.49 8.80
C GLU A 33 -21.35 -12.48 9.95
N ASN A 34 -21.73 -12.99 11.13
CA ASN A 34 -21.91 -12.21 12.34
C ASN A 34 -22.93 -11.07 12.22
N GLY A 35 -23.91 -11.19 11.32
CA GLY A 35 -24.93 -10.18 11.10
C GLY A 35 -24.43 -8.91 10.38
N VAL A 36 -23.24 -8.95 9.79
CA VAL A 36 -22.70 -7.86 8.97
C VAL A 36 -23.42 -7.84 7.62
N PRO A 37 -23.98 -6.68 7.17
CA PRO A 37 -24.57 -6.53 5.85
C PRO A 37 -23.64 -6.99 4.72
N LYS A 38 -24.21 -7.66 3.70
CA LYS A 38 -23.45 -8.10 2.52
C LYS A 38 -23.19 -6.98 1.53
N THR A 39 -24.08 -6.02 1.50
CA THR A 39 -24.05 -4.92 0.53
C THR A 39 -24.25 -3.58 1.22
N PHE A 40 -23.90 -2.50 0.54
CA PHE A 40 -24.17 -1.15 1.01
C PHE A 40 -25.68 -0.81 1.01
N ASP A 41 -26.48 -1.50 0.19
CA ASP A 41 -27.95 -1.33 0.19
C ASP A 41 -28.54 -1.91 1.48
N GLU A 42 -28.07 -3.07 1.94
CA GLU A 42 -28.46 -3.65 3.23
C GLU A 42 -28.01 -2.81 4.42
N LEU A 43 -26.80 -2.18 4.34
CA LEU A 43 -26.34 -1.25 5.38
C LEU A 43 -27.22 0.01 5.44
N GLY A 44 -27.76 0.44 4.30
CA GLY A 44 -28.46 1.71 4.19
C GLY A 44 -27.53 2.91 4.22
N THR A 45 -28.10 4.10 4.44
CA THR A 45 -27.32 5.35 4.50
C THR A 45 -26.93 5.62 5.96
N VAL A 46 -25.63 5.69 6.23
CA VAL A 46 -25.07 6.10 7.54
C VAL A 46 -24.24 7.36 7.36
N GLU A 47 -24.24 8.22 8.38
CA GLU A 47 -23.36 9.38 8.42
C GLU A 47 -21.95 8.94 8.75
N ALA A 48 -21.02 9.13 7.80
CA ALA A 48 -19.61 8.78 7.99
C ALA A 48 -18.68 9.77 7.28
N ASP A 49 -17.47 9.93 7.83
CA ASP A 49 -16.43 10.79 7.26
C ASP A 49 -15.63 10.04 6.18
N VAL A 50 -15.52 8.71 6.32
CA VAL A 50 -14.65 7.88 5.46
C VAL A 50 -15.20 6.48 5.28
N VAL A 51 -15.04 5.94 4.06
CA VAL A 51 -15.24 4.52 3.72
C VAL A 51 -13.86 3.89 3.53
N VAL A 52 -13.53 2.86 4.33
CA VAL A 52 -12.25 2.15 4.26
C VAL A 52 -12.49 0.78 3.63
N ASP A 53 -11.82 0.50 2.52
CA ASP A 53 -11.98 -0.74 1.75
C ASP A 53 -10.76 -1.66 1.83
N PHE A 54 -10.98 -2.84 2.38
CA PHE A 54 -10.09 -4.01 2.37
C PHE A 54 -10.88 -5.26 2.02
N SER A 55 -11.57 -5.23 0.89
CA SER A 55 -12.45 -6.31 0.44
C SER A 55 -11.85 -7.08 -0.76
N HIS A 56 -12.56 -7.12 -1.86
CA HIS A 56 -12.13 -7.69 -3.13
C HIS A 56 -12.19 -6.61 -4.22
N HIS A 57 -11.27 -6.63 -5.19
CA HIS A 57 -11.18 -5.58 -6.22
C HIS A 57 -12.51 -5.34 -6.96
N THR A 58 -13.30 -6.39 -7.19
CA THR A 58 -14.60 -6.26 -7.88
C THR A 58 -15.64 -5.45 -7.10
N ALA A 59 -15.45 -5.21 -5.80
CA ALA A 59 -16.37 -4.39 -5.00
C ALA A 59 -16.17 -2.88 -5.23
N ILE A 60 -15.11 -2.47 -5.93
CA ILE A 60 -14.68 -1.07 -6.02
C ILE A 60 -15.76 -0.12 -6.51
N SER A 61 -16.56 -0.53 -7.52
CA SER A 61 -17.64 0.34 -8.03
C SER A 61 -18.69 0.64 -6.96
N GLY A 62 -19.07 -0.37 -6.16
CA GLY A 62 -20.01 -0.21 -5.04
C GLY A 62 -19.44 0.64 -3.91
N VAL A 63 -18.16 0.45 -3.56
CA VAL A 63 -17.44 1.24 -2.55
C VAL A 63 -17.44 2.73 -2.94
N LEU A 64 -17.04 3.04 -4.17
CA LEU A 64 -16.97 4.41 -4.66
C LEU A 64 -18.37 5.06 -4.79
N ALA A 65 -19.36 4.31 -5.29
CA ALA A 65 -20.73 4.79 -5.38
C ALA A 65 -21.30 5.12 -3.99
N TYR A 66 -21.03 4.28 -3.01
CA TYR A 66 -21.48 4.51 -1.63
C TYR A 66 -20.78 5.72 -1.00
N ALA A 67 -19.45 5.82 -1.12
CA ALA A 67 -18.69 6.97 -0.60
C ALA A 67 -19.21 8.30 -1.19
N LYS A 68 -19.45 8.35 -2.51
CA LYS A 68 -20.07 9.51 -3.18
C LYS A 68 -21.46 9.82 -2.64
N LYS A 69 -22.32 8.79 -2.48
CA LYS A 69 -23.69 8.93 -1.99
C LYS A 69 -23.77 9.59 -0.62
N ILE A 70 -22.84 9.25 0.29
CA ILE A 70 -22.82 9.79 1.66
C ILE A 70 -21.89 10.99 1.83
N GLY A 71 -21.19 11.42 0.76
CA GLY A 71 -20.25 12.55 0.80
C GLY A 71 -18.97 12.27 1.60
N ALA A 72 -18.57 11.01 1.74
CA ALA A 72 -17.40 10.59 2.51
C ALA A 72 -16.14 10.46 1.63
N ALA A 73 -14.96 10.56 2.26
CA ALA A 73 -13.72 10.15 1.62
C ALA A 73 -13.66 8.62 1.43
N ALA A 74 -12.91 8.15 0.43
CA ALA A 74 -12.65 6.72 0.23
C ALA A 74 -11.18 6.39 0.48
N VAL A 75 -10.88 5.40 1.32
CA VAL A 75 -9.54 4.85 1.55
C VAL A 75 -9.52 3.42 1.02
N ILE A 76 -8.78 3.20 -0.07
CA ILE A 76 -8.75 1.94 -0.81
C ILE A 76 -7.41 1.26 -0.58
N GLY A 77 -7.42 0.19 0.23
CA GLY A 77 -6.30 -0.70 0.49
C GLY A 77 -6.41 -2.05 -0.22
N THR A 78 -7.53 -2.31 -0.88
CA THR A 78 -7.72 -3.50 -1.71
C THR A 78 -6.74 -3.46 -2.89
N THR A 79 -6.16 -4.61 -3.21
CA THR A 79 -5.20 -4.79 -4.30
C THR A 79 -5.76 -5.67 -5.42
N GLY A 80 -5.06 -5.75 -6.56
CA GLY A 80 -5.46 -6.62 -7.66
C GLY A 80 -6.48 -6.00 -8.62
N HIS A 81 -6.71 -4.69 -8.56
CA HIS A 81 -7.59 -3.98 -9.49
C HIS A 81 -7.10 -4.09 -10.93
N THR A 82 -8.04 -4.30 -11.86
CA THR A 82 -7.79 -4.19 -13.30
C THR A 82 -7.57 -2.72 -13.69
N GLU A 83 -7.12 -2.46 -14.91
CA GLU A 83 -6.94 -1.07 -15.39
C GLU A 83 -8.29 -0.33 -15.48
N GLU A 84 -9.37 -1.04 -15.82
CA GLU A 84 -10.74 -0.49 -15.83
C GLU A 84 -11.19 -0.10 -14.42
N GLU A 85 -10.91 -0.95 -13.43
CA GLU A 85 -11.23 -0.68 -12.02
C GLU A 85 -10.40 0.49 -11.47
N LYS A 86 -9.11 0.59 -11.83
CA LYS A 86 -8.28 1.75 -11.50
C LYS A 86 -8.80 3.03 -12.14
N ALA A 87 -9.30 2.96 -13.39
CA ALA A 87 -9.93 4.10 -14.04
C ALA A 87 -11.15 4.62 -13.26
N LEU A 88 -11.95 3.73 -12.63
CA LEU A 88 -13.04 4.14 -11.74
C LEU A 88 -12.53 4.88 -10.50
N ILE A 89 -11.43 4.42 -9.90
CA ILE A 89 -10.79 5.07 -8.75
C ILE A 89 -10.32 6.48 -9.14
N TYR A 90 -9.63 6.62 -10.27
CA TYR A 90 -9.14 7.91 -10.76
C TYR A 90 -10.29 8.86 -11.15
N ALA A 91 -11.38 8.33 -11.70
CA ALA A 91 -12.58 9.12 -11.99
C ALA A 91 -13.24 9.62 -10.71
N ALA A 92 -13.40 8.76 -9.69
CA ALA A 92 -13.97 9.13 -8.40
C ALA A 92 -13.16 10.20 -7.68
N ALA A 93 -11.82 10.18 -7.82
CA ALA A 93 -10.94 11.20 -7.24
C ALA A 93 -11.17 12.63 -7.79
N ARG A 94 -11.95 12.77 -8.87
CA ARG A 94 -12.39 14.08 -9.39
C ARG A 94 -13.67 14.60 -8.71
N GLU A 95 -14.33 13.77 -7.91
CA GLU A 95 -15.63 14.08 -7.29
C GLU A 95 -15.57 14.04 -5.76
N ILE A 96 -14.75 13.13 -5.19
CA ILE A 96 -14.55 12.97 -3.75
C ILE A 96 -13.05 12.84 -3.42
N PRO A 97 -12.63 13.05 -2.17
CA PRO A 97 -11.27 12.69 -1.73
C PRO A 97 -11.09 11.17 -1.78
N VAL A 98 -10.08 10.69 -2.50
CA VAL A 98 -9.75 9.26 -2.61
C VAL A 98 -8.30 9.01 -2.22
N PHE A 99 -8.09 8.14 -1.26
CA PHE A 99 -6.77 7.60 -0.92
C PHE A 99 -6.64 6.21 -1.51
N PHE A 100 -5.63 5.99 -2.34
CA PHE A 100 -5.39 4.69 -2.99
C PHE A 100 -3.95 4.27 -2.83
N SER A 101 -3.73 3.12 -2.18
CA SER A 101 -2.40 2.53 -2.02
C SER A 101 -2.46 1.02 -1.94
N GLY A 102 -1.60 0.34 -2.71
CA GLY A 102 -1.42 -1.12 -2.62
C GLY A 102 -0.60 -1.59 -1.41
N ASN A 103 0.01 -0.66 -0.68
CA ASN A 103 0.70 -0.94 0.58
C ASN A 103 0.44 0.20 1.57
N MET A 104 -0.21 -0.09 2.68
CA MET A 104 -0.59 0.90 3.70
C MET A 104 0.49 1.10 4.78
N SER A 105 1.69 0.54 4.63
CA SER A 105 2.76 0.75 5.60
C SER A 105 3.37 2.15 5.48
N LEU A 106 3.20 2.98 6.50
CA LEU A 106 3.89 4.27 6.60
C LEU A 106 5.41 4.08 6.59
N GLY A 107 5.91 3.03 7.26
CA GLY A 107 7.34 2.71 7.26
C GLY A 107 7.90 2.41 5.87
N ILE A 108 7.12 1.74 5.00
CA ILE A 108 7.51 1.51 3.60
C ILE A 108 7.49 2.80 2.79
N ALA A 109 6.49 3.67 3.00
CA ALA A 109 6.47 4.98 2.34
C ALA A 109 7.70 5.82 2.71
N VAL A 110 8.05 5.86 4.00
CA VAL A 110 9.28 6.50 4.49
C VAL A 110 10.53 5.86 3.85
N LEU A 111 10.61 4.53 3.79
CA LEU A 111 11.73 3.83 3.17
C LEU A 111 11.86 4.19 1.67
N CYS A 112 10.76 4.23 0.92
CA CYS A 112 10.75 4.66 -0.49
C CYS A 112 11.30 6.09 -0.64
N ARG A 113 10.82 7.02 0.19
CA ARG A 113 11.28 8.42 0.18
C ARG A 113 12.78 8.53 0.49
N LEU A 114 13.26 7.84 1.53
CA LEU A 114 14.66 7.83 1.90
C LEU A 114 15.55 7.19 0.82
N ALA A 115 15.11 6.09 0.19
CA ALA A 115 15.82 5.45 -0.90
C ALA A 115 15.95 6.37 -2.13
N LYS A 116 14.87 7.06 -2.48
CA LYS A 116 14.83 8.06 -3.55
C LYS A 116 15.80 9.22 -3.25
N GLU A 117 15.75 9.79 -2.03
CA GLU A 117 16.66 10.87 -1.64
C GLU A 117 18.12 10.40 -1.62
N ALA A 118 18.42 9.23 -1.04
CA ALA A 118 19.77 8.68 -1.06
C ALA A 118 20.31 8.49 -2.48
N ALA A 119 19.47 7.98 -3.39
CA ALA A 119 19.85 7.78 -4.80
C ALA A 119 20.16 9.09 -5.54
N LYS A 120 19.59 10.24 -5.13
CA LYS A 120 19.93 11.58 -5.66
C LYS A 120 21.31 12.01 -5.23
N TYR A 121 21.66 11.81 -3.94
CA TYR A 121 22.97 12.22 -3.41
C TYR A 121 24.11 11.32 -3.88
N PHE A 122 23.82 10.06 -4.26
CA PHE A 122 24.81 9.09 -4.74
C PHE A 122 24.46 8.60 -6.14
N PRO A 123 24.53 9.45 -7.19
CA PRO A 123 24.03 9.12 -8.53
C PRO A 123 24.77 7.97 -9.20
N ASP A 124 26.01 7.71 -8.82
CA ASP A 124 26.84 6.63 -9.36
C ASP A 124 26.95 5.38 -8.45
N ALA A 125 26.25 5.37 -7.30
CA ALA A 125 26.29 4.22 -6.41
C ALA A 125 25.64 2.99 -7.07
N ASP A 126 26.22 1.82 -6.82
CA ASP A 126 25.54 0.55 -7.06
C ASP A 126 24.39 0.39 -6.08
N ILE A 127 23.23 -0.04 -6.57
CA ILE A 127 22.06 -0.23 -5.72
C ILE A 127 21.59 -1.68 -5.82
N GLU A 128 21.35 -2.28 -4.66
CA GLU A 128 20.73 -3.60 -4.51
C GLU A 128 19.52 -3.49 -3.59
N ILE A 129 18.44 -4.19 -3.92
CA ILE A 129 17.26 -4.34 -3.09
C ILE A 129 17.20 -5.80 -2.66
N VAL A 130 17.12 -6.03 -1.35
CA VAL A 130 16.97 -7.39 -0.81
C VAL A 130 15.66 -7.44 -0.03
N GLU A 131 14.83 -8.44 -0.33
CA GLU A 131 13.58 -8.65 0.38
C GLU A 131 13.45 -10.07 0.89
N ALA A 132 12.84 -10.24 2.05
CA ALA A 132 12.57 -11.54 2.63
C ALA A 132 11.12 -11.65 3.09
N HIS A 133 10.48 -12.76 2.77
CA HIS A 133 9.12 -13.10 3.21
C HIS A 133 9.02 -14.58 3.59
N HIS A 134 7.87 -14.94 4.16
CA HIS A 134 7.54 -16.33 4.48
C HIS A 134 7.57 -17.24 3.24
N ASN A 135 7.79 -18.53 3.47
CA ASN A 135 7.95 -19.54 2.41
C ASN A 135 6.69 -19.81 1.56
N ARG A 136 5.51 -19.32 2.00
CA ARG A 136 4.24 -19.45 1.25
C ARG A 136 3.98 -18.30 0.28
N LYS A 137 4.83 -17.23 0.27
CA LYS A 137 4.66 -16.11 -0.65
C LYS A 137 4.99 -16.52 -2.07
N VAL A 138 4.06 -16.29 -3.00
CA VAL A 138 4.14 -16.77 -4.38
C VAL A 138 4.89 -15.77 -5.28
N ASP A 139 4.57 -14.48 -5.15
CA ASP A 139 5.18 -13.43 -5.97
C ASP A 139 6.64 -13.18 -5.54
N ALA A 140 7.52 -13.08 -6.52
CA ALA A 140 8.94 -12.70 -6.38
C ALA A 140 9.38 -11.94 -7.63
N PRO A 141 9.92 -10.71 -7.49
CA PRO A 141 10.03 -9.95 -6.24
C PRO A 141 8.66 -9.50 -5.70
N SER A 142 8.63 -9.12 -4.41
CA SER A 142 7.41 -8.61 -3.78
C SER A 142 6.99 -7.25 -4.37
N GLY A 143 5.69 -6.95 -4.30
CA GLY A 143 5.17 -5.64 -4.70
C GLY A 143 5.89 -4.47 -4.01
N THR A 144 6.29 -4.63 -2.74
CA THR A 144 7.06 -3.63 -1.99
C THR A 144 8.47 -3.44 -2.55
N ALA A 145 9.16 -4.52 -2.94
CA ALA A 145 10.47 -4.39 -3.59
C ALA A 145 10.38 -3.63 -4.92
N LEU A 146 9.30 -3.86 -5.68
CA LEU A 146 9.01 -3.11 -6.90
C LEU A 146 8.67 -1.64 -6.62
N MET A 147 7.99 -1.33 -5.51
CA MET A 147 7.76 0.06 -5.08
C MET A 147 9.08 0.78 -4.78
N LEU A 148 10.00 0.13 -4.06
CA LEU A 148 11.33 0.67 -3.78
C LEU A 148 12.13 0.91 -5.06
N PHE A 149 12.12 -0.05 -5.99
CA PHE A 149 12.73 0.11 -7.30
C PHE A 149 12.15 1.31 -8.05
N ASN A 150 10.82 1.42 -8.11
CA ASN A 150 10.15 2.52 -8.80
C ASN A 150 10.46 3.88 -8.17
N ALA A 151 10.53 3.97 -6.84
CA ALA A 151 10.92 5.19 -6.14
C ALA A 151 12.34 5.64 -6.52
N VAL A 152 13.30 4.71 -6.61
CA VAL A 152 14.66 5.02 -7.08
C VAL A 152 14.65 5.39 -8.57
N LYS A 153 13.85 4.71 -9.38
CA LYS A 153 13.75 4.96 -10.83
C LYS A 153 13.25 6.37 -11.16
N GLU A 154 12.43 6.99 -10.30
CA GLU A 154 12.01 8.39 -10.51
C GLU A 154 13.18 9.37 -10.60
N VAL A 155 14.31 9.09 -9.94
CA VAL A 155 15.53 9.90 -9.94
C VAL A 155 16.68 9.29 -10.75
N ARG A 156 16.51 8.03 -11.18
CA ARG A 156 17.41 7.31 -12.08
C ARG A 156 16.60 6.72 -13.24
N PRO A 157 16.14 7.52 -14.22
CA PRO A 157 15.17 7.09 -15.23
C PRO A 157 15.65 5.95 -16.12
N ASN A 158 16.97 5.79 -16.28
CA ASN A 158 17.56 4.69 -17.06
C ASN A 158 17.68 3.38 -16.26
N ALA A 159 17.36 3.40 -14.96
CA ALA A 159 17.48 2.20 -14.13
C ALA A 159 16.55 1.08 -14.59
N TRP A 160 17.09 -0.13 -14.58
CA TRP A 160 16.35 -1.35 -14.87
C TRP A 160 16.54 -2.38 -13.77
N ALA A 161 15.52 -3.20 -13.51
CA ALA A 161 15.54 -4.19 -12.44
C ALA A 161 16.15 -5.51 -12.93
N ASN A 162 17.16 -6.01 -12.24
CA ASN A 162 17.69 -7.36 -12.41
C ASN A 162 17.19 -8.27 -11.28
N CYS A 163 16.17 -9.08 -11.56
CA CYS A 163 15.52 -9.92 -10.56
C CYS A 163 16.10 -11.34 -10.45
N GLY A 164 17.28 -11.59 -10.99
CA GLY A 164 17.82 -12.96 -10.98
C GLY A 164 19.22 -13.06 -11.56
N ARG A 165 20.19 -12.32 -10.99
CA ARG A 165 21.58 -12.46 -11.41
C ARG A 165 22.09 -13.87 -11.09
N SER A 166 22.58 -14.58 -12.10
CA SER A 166 23.16 -15.92 -11.93
C SER A 166 24.29 -16.16 -12.94
N GLY A 167 25.18 -17.11 -12.64
CA GLY A 167 26.32 -17.44 -13.52
C GLY A 167 27.39 -16.34 -13.57
N GLU A 168 28.15 -16.31 -14.65
CA GLU A 168 29.18 -15.29 -14.90
C GLU A 168 28.55 -14.05 -15.55
N CYS A 169 28.18 -13.08 -14.75
CA CYS A 169 27.45 -11.90 -15.18
C CYS A 169 28.01 -10.66 -14.47
N LYS A 170 28.63 -9.75 -15.23
CA LYS A 170 29.07 -8.46 -14.70
C LYS A 170 27.88 -7.54 -14.53
N ARG A 171 27.90 -6.78 -13.41
CA ARG A 171 26.95 -5.68 -13.17
C ARG A 171 27.09 -4.59 -14.24
N THR A 172 25.97 -4.02 -14.66
CA THR A 172 25.93 -2.84 -15.55
C THR A 172 25.63 -1.57 -14.73
N LYS A 173 25.95 -0.40 -15.28
CA LYS A 173 25.85 0.89 -14.59
C LYS A 173 24.44 1.20 -14.08
N ASP A 174 23.42 0.98 -14.89
CA ASP A 174 22.03 1.36 -14.58
C ASP A 174 21.21 0.21 -13.98
N GLU A 175 21.88 -0.88 -13.64
CA GLU A 175 21.26 -2.05 -13.03
C GLU A 175 20.96 -1.82 -11.56
N ILE A 176 19.75 -2.18 -11.13
CA ILE A 176 19.38 -2.34 -9.72
C ILE A 176 19.02 -3.80 -9.52
N GLY A 177 19.86 -4.51 -8.75
CA GLY A 177 19.58 -5.91 -8.41
C GLY A 177 18.42 -5.99 -7.43
N ILE A 178 17.54 -7.01 -7.61
CA ILE A 178 16.47 -7.31 -6.66
C ILE A 178 16.56 -8.79 -6.30
N SER A 179 16.87 -9.08 -5.03
CA SER A 179 16.99 -10.43 -4.50
C SER A 179 15.83 -10.76 -3.56
N ALA A 180 15.12 -11.86 -3.84
CA ALA A 180 13.96 -12.29 -3.07
C ALA A 180 14.28 -13.56 -2.27
N LEU A 181 14.19 -13.45 -0.94
CA LEU A 181 14.37 -14.56 -0.01
C LEU A 181 12.99 -15.08 0.45
N ARG A 182 12.85 -16.41 0.56
CA ARG A 182 11.62 -17.07 1.03
C ARG A 182 12.00 -18.04 2.14
N MET A 183 11.62 -17.70 3.40
CA MET A 183 12.01 -18.51 4.54
C MET A 183 11.02 -18.40 5.71
N GLY A 184 10.75 -19.52 6.34
CA GLY A 184 9.99 -19.61 7.58
C GLY A 184 8.67 -18.84 7.54
N THR A 185 8.49 -18.00 8.57
CA THR A 185 7.29 -17.18 8.80
C THR A 185 7.56 -15.68 8.73
N VAL A 186 8.65 -15.27 8.11
CA VAL A 186 9.04 -13.85 7.97
C VAL A 186 7.89 -13.04 7.40
N VAL A 187 7.48 -12.00 8.10
CA VAL A 187 6.33 -11.16 7.70
C VAL A 187 6.68 -10.31 6.48
N GLY A 188 7.85 -9.67 6.52
CA GLY A 188 8.41 -8.89 5.42
C GLY A 188 9.61 -8.07 5.89
N VAL A 189 10.74 -8.25 5.22
CA VAL A 189 11.96 -7.45 5.40
C VAL A 189 12.32 -6.86 4.05
N HIS A 190 12.69 -5.59 4.02
CA HIS A 190 13.12 -4.90 2.81
C HIS A 190 14.34 -4.04 3.13
N GLU A 191 15.39 -4.22 2.35
CA GLU A 191 16.63 -3.46 2.46
C GLU A 191 16.97 -2.83 1.11
N VAL A 192 17.38 -1.57 1.13
CA VAL A 192 17.95 -0.87 -0.03
C VAL A 192 19.40 -0.53 0.33
N ILE A 193 20.32 -1.12 -0.41
CA ILE A 193 21.76 -1.01 -0.19
C ILE A 193 22.35 -0.17 -1.32
N LEU A 194 23.03 0.93 -0.96
CA LEU A 194 23.75 1.79 -1.90
C LEU A 194 25.25 1.70 -1.58
N HIS A 195 26.08 1.41 -2.58
CA HIS A 195 27.54 1.30 -2.43
C HIS A 195 28.26 2.23 -3.41
N THR A 196 29.12 3.12 -2.89
CA THR A 196 29.84 4.13 -3.70
C THR A 196 31.27 3.76 -4.05
N GLY A 197 31.70 2.53 -3.73
CA GLY A 197 33.10 2.10 -3.85
C GLY A 197 33.89 2.30 -2.54
N THR A 198 33.61 3.35 -1.76
CA THR A 198 34.31 3.65 -0.50
C THR A 198 33.43 3.57 0.73
N GLN A 199 32.13 3.58 0.58
CA GLN A 199 31.16 3.48 1.69
C GLN A 199 29.89 2.79 1.23
N GLN A 200 29.15 2.26 2.20
CA GLN A 200 27.85 1.64 2.01
C GLN A 200 26.81 2.32 2.90
N LEU A 201 25.67 2.61 2.33
CA LEU A 201 24.45 3.01 3.05
C LEU A 201 23.42 1.88 2.92
N THR A 202 22.85 1.46 4.04
CA THR A 202 21.78 0.45 4.06
C THR A 202 20.55 1.05 4.75
N LEU A 203 19.44 1.09 4.03
CA LEU A 203 18.14 1.50 4.54
C LEU A 203 17.29 0.23 4.70
N LYS A 204 16.78 -0.01 5.90
CA LYS A 204 16.05 -1.24 6.23
C LYS A 204 14.70 -0.96 6.85
N HIS A 205 13.68 -1.71 6.43
CA HIS A 205 12.39 -1.85 7.09
C HIS A 205 12.12 -3.31 7.38
N GLU A 206 11.65 -3.61 8.58
CA GLU A 206 11.25 -4.95 9.01
C GLU A 206 9.84 -4.90 9.61
N ALA A 207 8.93 -5.65 9.00
CA ALA A 207 7.59 -5.84 9.51
C ALA A 207 7.59 -6.89 10.62
N VAL A 208 7.28 -6.50 11.84
CA VAL A 208 7.15 -7.42 12.98
C VAL A 208 5.80 -8.14 12.91
N THR A 209 4.75 -7.44 12.49
CA THR A 209 3.39 -7.97 12.35
C THR A 209 2.67 -7.29 11.20
N ARG A 210 1.65 -7.96 10.63
CA ARG A 210 0.79 -7.35 9.60
C ARG A 210 -0.12 -6.25 10.13
N ALA A 211 -0.26 -6.12 11.46
CA ALA A 211 -1.08 -5.06 12.07
C ALA A 211 -0.61 -3.65 11.63
N MET A 212 0.68 -3.47 11.33
CA MET A 212 1.21 -2.20 10.80
C MET A 212 0.48 -1.69 9.54
N LEU A 213 -0.11 -2.62 8.73
CA LEU A 213 -0.90 -2.23 7.56
C LEU A 213 -2.28 -1.68 7.98
N ALA A 214 -2.84 -2.21 9.08
CA ALA A 214 -4.08 -1.70 9.65
C ALA A 214 -3.87 -0.34 10.33
N ASP A 215 -2.74 -0.19 11.04
CA ASP A 215 -2.34 1.11 11.62
C ASP A 215 -2.24 2.17 10.52
N GLY A 216 -1.50 1.88 9.44
CA GLY A 216 -1.37 2.80 8.31
C GLY A 216 -2.67 3.06 7.55
N ALA A 217 -3.61 2.11 7.50
CA ALA A 217 -4.93 2.34 6.94
C ALA A 217 -5.76 3.31 7.79
N VAL A 218 -5.63 3.21 9.12
CA VAL A 218 -6.25 4.16 10.07
C VAL A 218 -5.60 5.53 9.97
N ASP A 219 -4.28 5.61 9.83
CA ASP A 219 -3.57 6.87 9.60
C ASP A 219 -4.02 7.53 8.29
N ALA A 220 -4.18 6.74 7.22
CA ALA A 220 -4.73 7.21 5.94
C ALA A 220 -6.16 7.73 6.11
N ALA A 221 -7.02 7.01 6.84
CA ALA A 221 -8.39 7.45 7.10
C ALA A 221 -8.43 8.79 7.87
N ARG A 222 -7.61 8.94 8.89
CA ARG A 222 -7.48 10.20 9.65
C ARG A 222 -6.90 11.33 8.79
N PHE A 223 -5.90 11.04 7.96
CA PHE A 223 -5.31 12.00 7.03
C PHE A 223 -6.35 12.55 6.03
N MET A 224 -7.34 11.74 5.65
CA MET A 224 -8.36 12.13 4.68
C MET A 224 -9.44 13.07 5.23
N LEU A 225 -9.51 13.28 6.55
CA LEU A 225 -10.49 14.19 7.14
C LEU A 225 -10.27 15.62 6.66
N GLY A 226 -11.31 16.19 6.06
CA GLY A 226 -11.28 17.57 5.54
C GLY A 226 -10.40 17.79 4.31
N LYS A 227 -9.87 16.73 3.70
CA LYS A 227 -9.11 16.87 2.44
C LYS A 227 -10.03 17.27 1.30
N PRO A 228 -9.58 18.15 0.40
CA PRO A 228 -10.31 18.46 -0.82
C PRO A 228 -10.36 17.23 -1.75
N THR A 229 -11.28 17.26 -2.71
CA THR A 229 -11.35 16.32 -3.81
C THR A 229 -9.98 16.14 -4.46
N GLY A 230 -9.57 14.90 -4.68
CA GLY A 230 -8.25 14.58 -5.21
C GLY A 230 -7.84 13.14 -4.94
N LEU A 231 -6.74 12.74 -5.56
CA LEU A 231 -6.11 11.44 -5.35
C LEU A 231 -4.93 11.57 -4.40
N TYR A 232 -4.92 10.76 -3.37
CA TYR A 232 -3.91 10.70 -2.31
C TYR A 232 -3.34 9.29 -2.18
N ASN A 233 -2.16 9.17 -1.61
CA ASN A 233 -1.48 7.91 -1.33
C ASN A 233 -0.61 8.02 -0.07
N MET A 234 0.14 6.98 0.27
CA MET A 234 1.00 6.98 1.46
C MET A 234 2.09 8.05 1.42
N GLU A 235 2.59 8.45 0.23
CA GLU A 235 3.56 9.53 0.10
C GLU A 235 2.93 10.89 0.46
N SER A 236 1.63 11.07 0.19
CA SER A 236 0.88 12.28 0.54
C SER A 236 0.81 12.53 2.05
N ILE A 237 0.93 11.50 2.88
CA ILE A 237 0.98 11.63 4.35
C ILE A 237 2.31 12.25 4.80
N LEU A 238 3.36 12.03 4.05
CA LEU A 238 4.70 12.51 4.40
C LEU A 238 4.94 14.00 4.06
N GLY A 239 4.03 14.63 3.31
CA GLY A 239 4.12 16.04 2.91
C GLY A 239 4.97 16.27 1.68
#